data_fc75f3900f7db1bcffbcb4c25e5277cb
#
_entry.id   fc75f3900f7db1bcffbcb4c25e5277cb
#
_cell.length_a   1.000
_cell.length_b   1.000
_cell.length_c   1.000
_cell.angle_alpha   90.00
_cell.angle_beta   90.00
_cell.angle_gamma   90.00
#
_symmetry.space_group_name_H-M   'P 1'
#
loop_
_entity.id
_entity.type
_entity.pdbx_description
1 polymer ?
#
loop_
_entity_poly.entity_id
_entity_poly.type
_entity_poly.pdbx_seq_one_letter_code
_entity_poly.pdbx_strand_id
1 'polypeptide(L)'
;MKAYVCREFGPVESHKIEEIEDPRAEAGQVIVDVKAAGVSFPDVLIVQGKYQFQPPFPFSPGGEIAGIISEIGEGVVDWKVGDRVIDMKENGG
;
A
#
# COMPACT_ATOMS: atom_id res chain seq x y z
N MET A 1 -6.99 1.86 10.63
CA MET A 1 -6.42 0.55 10.21
C MET A 1 -4.97 0.45 10.62
N LYS A 2 -4.47 -0.76 10.73
CA LYS A 2 -3.05 -0.99 11.05
C LYS A 2 -2.23 -1.02 9.77
N ALA A 3 -1.09 -0.32 9.78
CA ALA A 3 -0.17 -0.29 8.66
C ALA A 3 1.28 -0.25 9.15
N TYR A 4 2.16 -0.90 8.40
CA TYR A 4 3.60 -0.76 8.61
C TYR A 4 4.01 0.56 7.94
N VAL A 5 4.53 1.49 8.74
CA VAL A 5 4.77 2.86 8.27
C VAL A 5 6.25 3.21 8.37
N CYS A 6 6.78 3.74 7.28
CA CYS A 6 8.12 4.30 7.20
C CYS A 6 8.03 5.83 7.24
N ARG A 7 8.54 6.43 8.30
CA ARG A 7 8.53 7.90 8.46
C ARG A 7 9.89 8.52 8.18
N GLU A 8 10.92 7.71 8.23
CA GLU A 8 12.27 8.07 7.85
C GLU A 8 13.01 6.80 7.44
N PHE A 9 14.08 6.91 6.67
CA PHE A 9 14.87 5.75 6.31
C PHE A 9 15.64 5.22 7.53
N GLY A 10 15.81 3.91 7.59
CA GLY A 10 16.53 3.27 8.68
C GLY A 10 16.47 1.75 8.60
N PRO A 11 17.09 1.04 9.54
CA PRO A 11 17.02 -0.42 9.58
C PRO A 11 15.58 -0.91 9.60
N VAL A 12 15.34 -2.10 9.05
CA VAL A 12 14.00 -2.69 8.98
C VAL A 12 13.33 -2.72 10.36
N GLU A 13 14.06 -3.06 11.39
CA GLU A 13 13.53 -3.18 12.76
C GLU A 13 13.21 -1.82 13.42
N SER A 14 13.59 -0.70 12.82
CA SER A 14 13.27 0.62 13.36
C SER A 14 11.88 1.12 12.98
N HIS A 15 11.23 0.47 12.01
CA HIS A 15 9.90 0.86 11.55
C HIS A 15 8.84 0.09 12.33
N LYS A 16 7.64 0.63 12.40
CA LYS A 16 6.58 0.11 13.26
C LYS A 16 5.26 -0.05 12.53
N ILE A 17 4.44 -0.93 13.06
CA ILE A 17 3.02 -0.99 12.70
C ILE A 17 2.32 0.09 13.51
N GLU A 18 1.59 0.97 12.83
CA GLU A 18 0.87 2.09 13.43
C GLU A 18 -0.61 2.02 13.07
N GLU A 19 -1.43 2.64 13.90
CA GLU A 19 -2.84 2.87 13.58
C GLU A 19 -2.93 4.14 12.75
N ILE A 20 -3.52 4.05 11.57
CA ILE A 20 -3.71 5.19 10.67
C ILE A 20 -5.16 5.25 10.22
N GLU A 21 -5.58 6.39 9.67
CA GLU A 21 -6.93 6.52 9.13
C GLU A 21 -7.14 5.56 7.96
N ASP A 22 -8.36 5.04 7.85
CA ASP A 22 -8.75 4.23 6.71
C ASP A 22 -8.77 5.11 5.46
N PRO A 23 -8.18 4.65 4.35
CA PRO A 23 -8.21 5.42 3.12
C PRO A 23 -9.62 5.48 2.54
N ARG A 24 -9.89 6.53 1.78
CA ARG A 24 -11.13 6.70 1.02
C ARG A 24 -10.80 6.81 -0.45
N ALA A 25 -11.70 6.32 -1.30
CA ALA A 25 -11.52 6.39 -2.75
C ALA A 25 -11.77 7.82 -3.24
N GLU A 26 -10.76 8.40 -3.88
CA GLU A 26 -10.89 9.64 -4.63
C GLU A 26 -11.35 9.33 -6.06
N ALA A 27 -11.66 10.38 -6.84
CA ALA A 27 -12.07 10.19 -8.24
C ALA A 27 -11.04 9.34 -9.00
N GLY A 28 -11.50 8.34 -9.72
CA GLY A 28 -10.66 7.44 -10.48
C GLY A 28 -9.96 6.35 -9.68
N GLN A 29 -10.20 6.29 -8.38
CA GLN A 29 -9.55 5.32 -7.48
C GLN A 29 -10.52 4.28 -6.95
N VAL A 30 -9.96 3.16 -6.50
CA VAL A 30 -10.68 2.16 -5.72
C VAL A 30 -9.94 1.90 -4.42
N ILE A 31 -10.67 1.47 -3.41
CA ILE A 31 -10.09 0.98 -2.16
C ILE A 31 -10.18 -0.54 -2.17
N VAL A 32 -9.08 -1.19 -1.88
CA VAL A 32 -9.00 -2.65 -1.80
C VAL A 32 -8.83 -3.05 -0.34
N ASP A 33 -9.72 -3.93 0.12
CA ASP A 33 -9.54 -4.61 1.39
C ASP A 33 -8.51 -5.72 1.17
N VAL A 34 -7.29 -5.48 1.60
CA VAL A 34 -6.14 -6.34 1.33
C VAL A 34 -6.27 -7.65 2.11
N LYS A 35 -6.25 -8.76 1.40
CA LYS A 35 -6.29 -10.10 1.99
C LYS A 35 -4.92 -10.76 2.02
N ALA A 36 -4.04 -10.39 1.11
CA ALA A 36 -2.66 -10.85 1.09
C ALA A 36 -1.77 -9.77 0.48
N ALA A 37 -0.59 -9.62 1.02
CA ALA A 37 0.41 -8.69 0.50
C ALA A 37 1.75 -9.39 0.46
N GLY A 38 2.43 -9.35 -0.69
CA GLY A 38 3.76 -9.91 -0.82
C GLY A 38 4.80 -8.95 -0.26
N VAL A 39 5.80 -9.51 0.40
CA VAL A 39 6.99 -8.77 0.84
C VAL A 39 8.17 -9.30 0.03
N SER A 40 8.90 -8.40 -0.60
CA SER A 40 10.00 -8.77 -1.48
C SER A 40 11.28 -8.01 -1.14
N PHE A 41 12.37 -8.37 -1.78
CA PHE A 41 13.67 -7.75 -1.50
C PHE A 41 13.67 -6.22 -1.71
N PRO A 42 13.06 -5.65 -2.76
CA PRO A 42 12.96 -4.20 -2.89
C PRO A 42 12.33 -3.50 -1.70
N ASP A 43 11.35 -4.11 -1.04
CA ASP A 43 10.69 -3.53 0.13
C ASP A 43 11.69 -3.31 1.27
N VAL A 44 12.60 -4.26 1.47
CA VAL A 44 13.64 -4.16 2.49
C VAL A 44 14.61 -3.01 2.16
N LEU A 45 14.93 -2.82 0.89
CA LEU A 45 15.82 -1.74 0.46
C LEU A 45 15.16 -0.37 0.55
N ILE A 46 13.87 -0.28 0.20
CA ILE A 46 13.12 0.98 0.21
C ILE A 46 13.13 1.61 1.61
N VAL A 47 12.82 0.83 2.64
CA VAL A 47 12.73 1.37 4.01
C VAL A 47 14.09 1.79 4.57
N GLN A 48 15.17 1.31 3.98
CA GLN A 48 16.53 1.68 4.38
C GLN A 48 17.10 2.84 3.54
N GLY A 49 16.34 3.31 2.54
CA GLY A 49 16.82 4.34 1.62
C GLY A 49 17.83 3.85 0.60
N LYS A 50 17.91 2.54 0.36
CA LYS A 50 18.91 1.89 -0.50
C LYS A 50 18.36 1.51 -1.87
N TYR A 51 17.11 1.85 -2.15
CA TYR A 51 16.48 1.57 -3.43
C TYR A 51 16.43 2.84 -4.28
N GLN A 52 16.45 2.70 -5.59
CA GLN A 52 16.44 3.85 -6.50
C GLN A 52 15.14 4.65 -6.45
N PHE A 53 14.00 4.01 -6.17
CA PHE A 53 12.75 4.69 -5.95
C PHE A 53 12.61 5.03 -4.47
N GLN A 54 12.37 6.30 -4.17
CA GLN A 54 12.23 6.79 -2.80
C GLN A 54 10.89 7.53 -2.68
N PRO A 55 9.84 6.85 -2.17
CA PRO A 55 8.54 7.50 -2.03
C PRO A 55 8.58 8.61 -0.97
N PRO A 56 7.65 9.58 -1.05
CA PRO A 56 7.57 10.61 -0.01
C PRO A 56 7.10 10.03 1.31
N PHE A 57 7.60 10.57 2.42
CA PHE A 57 7.19 10.15 3.76
C PHE A 57 5.86 10.77 4.17
N PRO A 58 5.07 10.12 5.03
CA PRO A 58 5.22 8.72 5.43
C PRO A 58 4.71 7.79 4.32
N PHE A 59 5.26 6.60 4.23
CA PHE A 59 4.78 5.60 3.27
C PHE A 59 4.77 4.21 3.89
N SER A 60 4.02 3.31 3.27
CA SER A 60 4.05 1.89 3.59
C SER A 60 4.73 1.15 2.45
N PRO A 61 5.73 0.30 2.73
CA PRO A 61 6.33 -0.53 1.69
C PRO A 61 5.36 -1.62 1.24
N GLY A 62 5.72 -2.33 0.20
CA GLY A 62 4.91 -3.41 -0.35
C GLY A 62 4.41 -3.06 -1.74
N GLY A 63 4.79 -3.86 -2.74
CA GLY A 63 4.53 -3.59 -4.14
C GLY A 63 3.47 -4.48 -4.76
N GLU A 64 2.95 -5.48 -4.04
CA GLU A 64 1.95 -6.40 -4.59
C GLU A 64 0.92 -6.77 -3.54
N ILE A 65 -0.33 -6.77 -3.95
CA ILE A 65 -1.46 -7.10 -3.07
C ILE A 65 -2.48 -7.95 -3.83
N ALA A 66 -3.26 -8.69 -3.06
CA ALA A 66 -4.48 -9.34 -3.51
C ALA A 66 -5.57 -9.02 -2.50
N GLY A 67 -6.76 -8.73 -2.98
CA GLY A 67 -7.85 -8.37 -2.08
C GLY A 67 -9.17 -8.20 -2.81
N ILE A 68 -10.09 -7.57 -2.11
CA ILE A 68 -11.48 -7.36 -2.57
C ILE A 68 -11.75 -5.85 -2.57
N ILE A 69 -12.32 -5.35 -3.65
CA ILE A 69 -12.69 -3.94 -3.73
C ILE A 69 -13.79 -3.66 -2.71
N SER A 70 -13.55 -2.68 -1.83
CA SER A 70 -14.48 -2.27 -0.78
C SER A 70 -15.13 -0.92 -1.05
N GLU A 71 -14.52 -0.08 -1.88
CA GLU A 71 -15.05 1.24 -2.22
C GLU A 71 -14.57 1.61 -3.62
N ILE A 72 -15.42 2.27 -4.40
CA ILE A 72 -15.03 2.79 -5.70
C ILE A 72 -15.25 4.30 -5.71
N GLY A 73 -14.33 5.02 -6.34
CA GLY A 73 -14.40 6.47 -6.50
C GLY A 73 -15.21 6.87 -7.71
N GLU A 74 -15.50 8.15 -7.80
CA GLU A 74 -16.23 8.72 -8.93
C GLU A 74 -15.49 8.45 -10.23
N GLY A 75 -16.25 8.10 -11.28
CA GLY A 75 -15.70 7.85 -12.61
C GLY A 75 -15.18 6.44 -12.85
N VAL A 76 -15.12 5.60 -11.83
CA VAL A 76 -14.70 4.21 -11.99
C VAL A 76 -15.88 3.39 -12.50
N VAL A 77 -15.75 2.82 -13.70
CA VAL A 77 -16.83 2.09 -14.35
C VAL A 77 -16.53 0.62 -14.61
N ASP A 78 -15.24 0.25 -14.63
CA ASP A 78 -14.80 -1.11 -14.97
C ASP A 78 -14.76 -2.05 -13.76
N TRP A 79 -14.85 -1.51 -12.55
CA TRP A 79 -14.73 -2.25 -11.31
C TRP A 79 -15.93 -1.98 -10.41
N LYS A 80 -16.22 -2.93 -9.53
CA LYS A 80 -17.32 -2.78 -8.58
C LYS A 80 -16.92 -3.35 -7.23
N VAL A 81 -17.60 -2.91 -6.18
CA VAL A 81 -17.46 -3.45 -4.83
C VAL A 81 -17.70 -4.95 -4.85
N GLY A 82 -16.82 -5.71 -4.22
CA GLY A 82 -16.87 -7.16 -4.18
C GLY A 82 -15.98 -7.86 -5.21
N ASP A 83 -15.44 -7.13 -6.18
CA ASP A 83 -14.51 -7.72 -7.15
C ASP A 83 -13.21 -8.13 -6.47
N ARG A 84 -12.70 -9.32 -6.85
CA ARG A 84 -11.40 -9.81 -6.40
C ARG A 84 -10.34 -9.31 -7.37
N VAL A 85 -9.28 -8.71 -6.82
CA VAL A 85 -8.24 -8.06 -7.62
C VAL A 85 -6.86 -8.40 -7.09
N ILE A 86 -5.88 -8.28 -7.97
CA ILE A 86 -4.46 -8.21 -7.61
C ILE A 86 -3.91 -6.93 -8.23
N ASP A 87 -2.97 -6.32 -7.53
CA ASP A 87 -2.34 -5.10 -8.00
C ASP A 87 -0.85 -5.15 -7.72
N MET A 88 -0.09 -4.52 -8.57
CA MET A 88 1.37 -4.39 -8.42
C MET A 88 1.71 -2.91 -8.53
N LYS A 89 2.36 -2.39 -7.50
CA LYS A 89 2.78 -1.00 -7.47
C LYS A 89 4.08 -0.87 -6.67
N GLU A 90 4.61 0.33 -6.59
CA GLU A 90 5.92 0.52 -5.96
C GLU A 90 5.87 0.61 -4.45
N ASN A 91 4.71 0.98 -3.88
CA ASN A 91 4.53 1.08 -2.43
C ASN A 91 3.05 1.10 -2.07
N GLY A 92 2.76 1.12 -0.78
CA GLY A 92 1.39 1.23 -0.28
C GLY A 92 0.65 -0.10 -0.14
N GLY A 93 1.43 -1.15 0.00
CA GLY A 93 0.92 -2.53 0.17
C GLY A 93 0.23 -2.84 1.48
#